data_1ce97c930470447190654a95890926b3
#
_entry.id   1ce97c930470447190654a95890926b3
#
_cell.length_a   1.000
_cell.length_b   1.000
_cell.length_c   1.000
_cell.angle_alpha   90.00
_cell.angle_beta   90.00
_cell.angle_gamma   90.00
#
_symmetry.space_group_name_H-M   'P 1'
#
loop_
_entity.id
_entity.type
_entity.pdbx_description
1 polymer ?
#
loop_
_entity_poly.entity_id
_entity_poly.type
_entity_poly.pdbx_seq_one_letter_code
_entity_poly.pdbx_strand_id
1 'polypeptide(L)'
;ELKALERLLQTAPDWLKPGGVLGIISFHSLEDRRVKTAFLTDARLERLTRKPVMASETEAEANPRSRSARLRLARRRADDG
;
A
#
# COMPACT_ATOMS: atom_id res chain seq x y z
N GLU A 1 -11.77 -1.45 8.96
CA GLU A 1 -12.92 -1.70 8.16
C GLU A 1 -12.62 -1.49 6.69
N LEU A 2 -13.09 -2.42 5.84
CA LEU A 2 -12.72 -2.41 4.42
C LEU A 2 -13.27 -1.21 3.65
N LYS A 3 -14.43 -0.69 4.04
CA LYS A 3 -15.01 0.49 3.36
C LYS A 3 -14.13 1.72 3.53
N ALA A 4 -13.58 1.91 4.72
CA ALA A 4 -12.68 3.04 4.96
C ALA A 4 -11.41 2.90 4.14
N LEU A 5 -10.87 1.68 4.06
CA LEU A 5 -9.69 1.40 3.25
C LEU A 5 -9.97 1.64 1.77
N GLU A 6 -11.12 1.19 1.27
CA GLU A 6 -11.48 1.40 -0.13
C GLU A 6 -11.59 2.87 -0.47
N ARG A 7 -12.21 3.66 0.42
CA ARG A 7 -12.31 5.10 0.23
C ARG A 7 -10.93 5.75 0.21
N LEU A 8 -10.06 5.34 1.12
CA LEU A 8 -8.68 5.84 1.15
C LEU A 8 -7.97 5.53 -0.16
N LEU A 9 -8.10 4.31 -0.67
CA LEU A 9 -7.45 3.91 -1.91
C LEU A 9 -7.97 4.68 -3.12
N GLN A 10 -9.24 5.08 -3.10
CA GLN A 10 -9.82 5.88 -4.18
C GLN A 10 -9.34 7.32 -4.16
N THR A 11 -9.11 7.89 -2.99
CA THR A 11 -8.85 9.31 -2.83
C THR A 11 -7.38 9.67 -2.65
N ALA A 12 -6.62 8.82 -1.97
CA ALA A 12 -5.23 9.13 -1.64
C ALA A 12 -4.34 9.43 -2.86
N PRO A 13 -4.49 8.73 -3.99
CA PRO A 13 -3.65 9.05 -5.16
C PRO A 13 -3.77 10.50 -5.61
N ASP A 14 -4.95 11.11 -5.46
CA ASP A 14 -5.14 12.50 -5.87
C ASP A 14 -4.47 13.50 -4.93
N TRP A 15 -4.08 13.07 -3.73
CA TRP A 15 -3.38 13.92 -2.77
C TRP A 15 -1.88 13.99 -3.06
N LEU A 16 -1.38 13.10 -3.91
CA LEU A 16 0.04 13.00 -4.19
C LEU A 16 0.41 13.87 -5.39
N LYS A 17 1.57 14.53 -5.29
CA LYS A 17 2.18 15.16 -6.45
C LYS A 17 2.76 14.07 -7.36
N PRO A 18 2.95 14.36 -8.65
CA PRO A 18 3.64 13.41 -9.54
C PRO A 18 4.97 12.98 -8.93
N GLY A 19 5.21 11.68 -8.89
CA GLY A 19 6.39 11.11 -8.25
C GLY A 19 6.26 10.87 -6.76
N GLY A 20 5.19 11.34 -6.13
CA GLY A 20 4.94 11.07 -4.71
C GLY A 20 4.68 9.60 -4.45
N VAL A 21 5.04 9.13 -3.26
CA VAL A 21 4.91 7.72 -2.88
C VAL A 21 3.84 7.55 -1.83
N LEU A 22 2.96 6.56 -2.06
CA LEU A 22 1.94 6.15 -1.11
C LEU A 22 2.34 4.81 -0.52
N GLY A 23 2.42 4.73 0.81
CA GLY A 23 2.67 3.48 1.51
C GLY A 23 1.48 3.13 2.38
N ILE A 24 1.04 1.89 2.32
CA ILE A 24 -0.06 1.40 3.15
C ILE A 24 0.36 0.12 3.85
N ILE A 25 0.14 0.11 5.17
CA ILE A 25 0.39 -1.07 6.00
C ILE A 25 -0.94 -1.71 6.30
N SER A 26 -1.05 -3.01 6.04
CA SER A 26 -2.22 -3.79 6.41
C SER A 26 -1.81 -4.95 7.31
N PHE A 27 -2.74 -5.42 8.14
CA PHE A 27 -2.52 -6.47 9.12
C PHE A 27 -3.34 -7.73 8.83
N HIS A 28 -4.21 -7.66 7.83
CA HIS A 28 -5.07 -8.78 7.44
C HIS A 28 -4.93 -9.03 5.96
N SER A 29 -5.06 -10.30 5.59
CA SER A 29 -4.89 -10.69 4.19
C SER A 29 -5.93 -10.04 3.26
N LEU A 30 -7.16 -9.81 3.74
CA LEU A 30 -8.19 -9.14 2.95
C LEU A 30 -7.81 -7.69 2.67
N GLU A 31 -7.29 -6.98 3.67
CA GLU A 31 -6.82 -5.62 3.48
C GLU A 31 -5.66 -5.57 2.49
N ASP A 32 -4.69 -6.47 2.66
CA ASP A 32 -3.54 -6.53 1.79
C ASP A 32 -3.96 -6.78 0.33
N ARG A 33 -4.92 -7.67 0.13
CA ARG A 33 -5.44 -7.95 -1.22
C ARG A 33 -6.08 -6.73 -1.84
N ARG A 34 -6.83 -5.94 -1.05
CA ARG A 34 -7.45 -4.70 -1.54
C ARG A 34 -6.40 -3.69 -1.96
N VAL A 35 -5.35 -3.54 -1.16
CA VAL A 35 -4.25 -2.63 -1.48
C VAL A 35 -3.52 -3.11 -2.73
N LYS A 36 -3.19 -4.39 -2.80
CA LYS A 36 -2.53 -4.98 -3.96
C LYS A 36 -3.32 -4.70 -5.24
N THR A 37 -4.61 -4.99 -5.22
CA THR A 37 -5.46 -4.80 -6.39
C THR A 37 -5.53 -3.34 -6.80
N ALA A 38 -5.71 -2.44 -5.83
CA ALA A 38 -5.79 -1.01 -6.11
C ALA A 38 -4.49 -0.49 -6.73
N PHE A 39 -3.34 -0.88 -6.17
CA PHE A 39 -2.06 -0.43 -6.69
C PHE A 39 -1.76 -0.98 -8.08
N LEU A 40 -2.30 -2.14 -8.39
CA LEU A 40 -2.09 -2.78 -9.68
C LEU A 40 -3.01 -2.21 -10.76
N THR A 41 -4.24 -1.85 -10.41
CA THR A 41 -5.27 -1.47 -11.38
C THR A 41 -5.50 0.02 -11.49
N ASP A 42 -5.02 0.83 -10.53
CA ASP A 42 -5.23 2.28 -10.56
C ASP A 42 -4.26 2.91 -11.56
N ALA A 43 -4.82 3.51 -12.62
CA ALA A 43 -4.01 4.11 -13.68
C ALA A 43 -3.16 5.29 -13.19
N ARG A 44 -3.51 5.89 -12.06
CA ARG A 44 -2.76 7.01 -11.49
C ARG A 44 -1.47 6.55 -10.80
N LEU A 45 -1.35 5.26 -10.52
CA LEU A 45 -0.28 4.73 -9.69
C LEU A 45 0.60 3.74 -10.43
N GLU A 46 1.87 3.74 -10.06
CA GLU A 46 2.84 2.73 -10.45
C GLU A 46 3.17 1.90 -9.22
N ARG A 47 2.93 0.59 -9.30
CA ARG A 47 3.25 -0.30 -8.19
C ARG A 47 4.76 -0.43 -8.03
N LEU A 48 5.26 -0.16 -6.83
CA LEU A 48 6.69 -0.29 -6.52
C LEU A 48 7.05 -1.63 -5.89
N THR A 49 6.10 -2.26 -5.20
CA THR A 49 6.33 -3.54 -4.52
C THR A 49 5.51 -4.64 -5.20
N ARG A 50 6.18 -5.69 -5.67
CA ARG A 50 5.48 -6.87 -6.18
C ARG A 50 4.95 -7.71 -5.04
N LYS A 51 5.76 -7.83 -3.98
CA LYS A 51 5.39 -8.53 -2.77
C LYS A 51 5.38 -7.53 -1.64
N PRO A 52 4.54 -7.71 -0.62
CA PRO A 52 4.55 -6.78 0.50
C PRO A 52 5.87 -6.87 1.24
N VAL A 53 6.32 -5.73 1.76
CA VAL A 53 7.48 -5.69 2.63
C VAL A 53 7.03 -6.17 4.01
N MET A 54 7.70 -7.16 4.54
CA MET A 54 7.39 -7.77 5.83
C MET A 54 8.43 -7.36 6.87
N ALA A 55 8.06 -7.46 8.14
CA ALA A 55 9.01 -7.22 9.21
C ALA A 55 10.11 -8.28 9.18
N SER A 56 11.34 -7.89 9.51
CA SER A 56 12.44 -8.82 9.70
C SER A 56 12.17 -9.71 10.92
N GLU A 57 12.90 -10.81 11.04
CA GLU A 57 12.78 -11.67 12.21
C GLU A 57 13.09 -10.91 13.50
N THR A 58 14.08 -10.04 13.47
CA THR A 58 14.44 -9.24 14.63
C THR A 58 13.30 -8.31 15.05
N GLU A 59 12.66 -7.65 14.07
CA GLU A 59 11.51 -6.80 14.35
C GLU A 59 10.33 -7.61 14.89
N ALA A 60 10.08 -8.79 14.33
CA ALA A 60 8.98 -9.64 14.73
C ALA A 60 9.19 -10.18 16.15
N GLU A 61 10.44 -10.46 16.54
CA GLU A 61 10.74 -10.87 17.90
C GLU A 61 10.53 -9.74 18.90
N ALA A 62 10.95 -8.52 18.54
CA ALA A 62 10.77 -7.36 19.40
C ALA A 62 9.32 -6.92 19.49
N ASN A 63 8.55 -7.08 18.41
CA ASN A 63 7.15 -6.69 18.36
C ASN A 63 6.36 -7.74 17.57
N PRO A 64 5.77 -8.72 18.27
CA PRO A 64 5.05 -9.81 17.59
C PRO A 64 3.93 -9.36 16.67
N ARG A 65 3.33 -8.19 16.89
CA ARG A 65 2.28 -7.66 16.02
C ARG A 65 2.80 -7.37 14.63
N SER A 66 4.09 -7.04 14.50
CA SER A 66 4.68 -6.73 13.21
C SER A 66 4.74 -7.94 12.27
N ARG A 67 4.59 -9.16 12.79
CA ARG A 67 4.57 -10.37 11.96
C ARG A 67 3.46 -10.33 10.92
N SER A 68 2.34 -9.68 11.26
CA SER A 68 1.19 -9.59 10.35
C SER A 68 1.24 -8.36 9.46
N ALA A 69 2.15 -7.44 9.72
CA ALA A 69 2.20 -6.18 8.96
C ALA A 69 2.73 -6.42 7.55
N ARG A 70 2.02 -5.90 6.57
CA ARG A 70 2.40 -5.95 5.17
C ARG A 70 2.38 -4.54 4.62
N LEU A 71 3.56 -4.06 4.19
CA LEU A 71 3.70 -2.73 3.61
C LEU A 71 3.75 -2.85 2.09
N ARG A 72 2.90 -2.08 1.43
CA ARG A 72 2.95 -1.96 -0.03
C ARG A 72 3.13 -0.50 -0.42
N LEU A 73 3.91 -0.28 -1.47
CA LEU A 73 4.27 1.05 -1.95
C LEU A 73 3.85 1.21 -3.40
N ALA A 74 3.36 2.41 -3.72
CA ALA A 74 3.06 2.81 -5.08
C ALA A 74 3.49 4.26 -5.28
N ARG A 75 3.85 4.61 -6.52
CA ARG A 75 4.24 5.98 -6.89
C ARG A 75 3.17 6.60 -7.75
N ARG A 76 2.88 7.87 -7.51
CA ARG A 76 2.00 8.62 -8.39
C ARG A 76 2.70 8.82 -9.73
N ARG A 77 2.05 8.39 -10.81
CA ARG A 77 2.60 8.59 -12.15
C ARG A 77 2.62 10.07 -12.50
N ALA A 78 3.58 10.45 -13.32
CA ALA A 78 3.62 11.79 -13.86
C ALA A 78 2.44 11.96 -14.83
N ASP A 79 1.83 13.14 -14.81
CA ASP A 79 0.80 13.47 -15.79
C ASP A 79 1.48 13.73 -17.15
N ASP A 80 1.01 13.02 -18.14
CA ASP A 80 1.53 13.16 -19.51
C ASP A 80 0.83 14.30 -20.26
N GLY A 81 0.25 15.16 -19.53
CA GLY A 81 -0.54 16.23 -20.14
C GLY A 81 0.10 17.42 -20.44
#